data_bd99cacd1bb666673ac1a3e94ae839ff
#
_entry.id   bd99cacd1bb666673ac1a3e94ae839ff
#
_cell.length_a   1.000
_cell.length_b   1.000
_cell.length_c   1.000
_cell.angle_alpha   90.00
_cell.angle_beta   90.00
_cell.angle_gamma   90.00
#
_symmetry.space_group_name_H-M   'P 1'
#
loop_
_entity.id
_entity.type
_entity.pdbx_description
1 polymer ?
#
loop_
_entity_poly.entity_id
_entity_poly.type
_entity_poly.pdbx_seq_one_letter_code
_entity_poly.pdbx_strand_id
1 'polypeptide(L)'
;MKRQAKILTALMVASVSFGAYGCAPKEVVPPVAAGQAEEVEGVEISVASFELTRLVFVDSDKDVYRMRNDEEVAVLTLKIRNTSDTNKTYKSLHAAAGTERVQICTLPDATKEAPLYGRLFFNPAKADSAKASRPVNQVVGDVDLAPGEVITDVYLFEKPSTDKELVAIIPAKIVGASGKLTLSTGELKKVDPPAPASINEPVTVDGIAIKVTKVSTEYPELAPRTKPAKPLKYAYAYTSTPVMAVHVNVKNTTNAAVAYEPGHDKDASPVSLVTTTGESIKRANVSNSTVTGKDQVQLTKTLEAGDSIDDVFYFSVPSDNVTVDFSLAGKIVNVFGLYEYRLDYEKTTPARPDLEPYKNAGNDEANGDEADDAEKGDDADKAEE
;
A
#
# COMPACT_ATOMS: atom_id res chain seq x y z
N MET A 1 -48.45 16.54 -29.68
CA MET A 1 -47.31 16.31 -28.77
C MET A 1 -47.70 16.89 -27.41
N LYS A 2 -48.05 16.04 -26.45
CA LYS A 2 -48.53 16.45 -25.12
C LYS A 2 -47.36 16.46 -24.14
N ARG A 3 -47.02 17.64 -23.60
CA ARG A 3 -46.08 17.79 -22.48
C ARG A 3 -46.83 17.42 -21.20
N GLN A 4 -46.37 16.42 -20.48
CA GLN A 4 -46.80 16.14 -19.12
C GLN A 4 -45.95 16.94 -18.14
N ALA A 5 -46.56 17.87 -17.44
CA ALA A 5 -46.00 18.56 -16.30
C ALA A 5 -46.15 17.65 -15.07
N LYS A 6 -45.05 17.31 -14.42
CA LYS A 6 -45.08 16.67 -13.11
C LYS A 6 -45.22 17.75 -12.04
N ILE A 7 -46.36 17.73 -11.36
CA ILE A 7 -46.65 18.58 -10.22
C ILE A 7 -45.95 17.96 -8.99
N LEU A 8 -45.01 18.70 -8.43
CA LEU A 8 -44.38 18.36 -7.13
C LEU A 8 -45.30 18.93 -6.06
N THR A 9 -45.97 18.08 -5.29
CA THR A 9 -46.81 18.50 -4.16
C THR A 9 -45.94 18.65 -2.93
N ALA A 10 -45.59 19.87 -2.59
CA ALA A 10 -44.99 20.19 -1.31
C ALA A 10 -46.06 20.16 -0.21
N LEU A 11 -45.94 19.23 0.75
CA LEU A 11 -46.82 19.16 1.91
C LEU A 11 -46.24 20.12 2.97
N MET A 12 -46.82 21.31 3.10
CA MET A 12 -46.60 22.18 4.25
C MET A 12 -47.41 21.64 5.44
N VAL A 13 -46.75 21.14 6.47
CA VAL A 13 -47.36 20.87 7.76
C VAL A 13 -47.20 22.12 8.63
N ALA A 14 -48.27 22.82 8.86
CA ALA A 14 -48.32 23.91 9.84
C ALA A 14 -48.39 23.32 11.27
N SER A 15 -47.37 23.51 12.06
CA SER A 15 -47.35 23.12 13.47
C SER A 15 -48.01 24.21 14.32
N VAL A 16 -49.14 23.86 14.95
CA VAL A 16 -49.75 24.65 16.01
C VAL A 16 -49.06 24.30 17.34
N SER A 17 -48.41 25.28 17.92
CA SER A 17 -47.76 25.16 19.22
C SER A 17 -48.77 25.26 20.36
N PHE A 18 -48.95 24.14 21.10
CA PHE A 18 -49.52 24.18 22.47
C PHE A 18 -48.41 23.95 23.44
N GLY A 19 -48.19 24.95 24.30
CA GLY A 19 -47.22 24.85 25.36
C GLY A 19 -47.68 23.87 26.46
N ALA A 20 -46.90 22.81 26.63
CA ALA A 20 -46.88 22.01 27.85
C ALA A 20 -45.43 21.74 28.18
N TYR A 21 -44.95 22.15 29.34
CA TYR A 21 -43.69 21.79 29.91
C TYR A 21 -43.68 20.27 30.24
N GLY A 22 -43.33 19.47 29.27
CA GLY A 22 -43.00 18.08 29.38
C GLY A 22 -41.72 17.89 28.59
N CYS A 23 -40.73 17.17 29.13
CA CYS A 23 -39.55 16.73 28.36
C CYS A 23 -40.06 15.96 27.13
N ALA A 24 -40.16 16.66 26.00
CA ALA A 24 -40.45 15.99 24.74
C ALA A 24 -39.31 14.99 24.47
N PRO A 25 -39.61 13.73 24.13
CA PRO A 25 -38.59 12.79 23.70
C PRO A 25 -37.85 13.46 22.54
N LYS A 26 -36.52 13.48 22.62
CA LYS A 26 -35.66 14.03 21.59
C LYS A 26 -36.02 13.30 20.27
N GLU A 27 -36.55 14.02 19.32
CA GLU A 27 -36.97 13.45 18.04
C GLU A 27 -35.75 12.82 17.39
N VAL A 28 -35.78 11.49 17.30
CA VAL A 28 -34.70 10.75 16.63
C VAL A 28 -34.94 10.92 15.14
N VAL A 29 -34.19 11.81 14.54
CA VAL A 29 -34.19 11.95 13.08
C VAL A 29 -33.71 10.62 12.50
N PRO A 30 -34.53 9.93 11.67
CA PRO A 30 -34.12 8.69 11.06
C PRO A 30 -32.87 8.92 10.19
N PRO A 31 -31.94 7.99 10.13
CA PRO A 31 -30.77 8.12 9.27
C PRO A 31 -31.19 8.17 7.80
N VAL A 32 -30.45 8.93 7.02
CA VAL A 32 -30.58 8.93 5.55
C VAL A 32 -30.17 7.55 5.05
N ALA A 33 -31.02 6.95 4.20
CA ALA A 33 -30.83 5.58 3.73
C ALA A 33 -29.49 5.40 3.01
N ALA A 34 -28.95 4.18 3.05
CA ALA A 34 -27.69 3.85 2.39
C ALA A 34 -27.73 4.22 0.89
N GLY A 35 -26.65 4.84 0.42
CA GLY A 35 -26.52 5.31 -0.96
C GLY A 35 -27.30 6.60 -1.27
N GLN A 36 -28.07 7.13 -0.30
CA GLN A 36 -28.65 8.47 -0.42
C GLN A 36 -27.68 9.50 0.16
N ALA A 37 -27.77 10.71 -0.36
CA ALA A 37 -26.96 11.83 0.08
C ALA A 37 -27.76 12.77 0.97
N GLU A 38 -27.10 13.40 1.91
CA GLU A 38 -27.60 14.53 2.67
C GLU A 38 -26.88 15.80 2.22
N GLU A 39 -27.63 16.85 1.94
CA GLU A 39 -27.09 18.15 1.52
C GLU A 39 -27.07 19.11 2.69
N VAL A 40 -25.89 19.69 2.96
CA VAL A 40 -25.68 20.72 3.96
C VAL A 40 -24.86 21.86 3.39
N GLU A 41 -25.38 23.10 3.46
CA GLU A 41 -24.70 24.32 3.00
C GLU A 41 -24.24 24.24 1.52
N GLY A 42 -24.97 23.50 0.67
CA GLY A 42 -24.64 23.30 -0.74
C GLY A 42 -23.52 22.27 -0.96
N VAL A 43 -23.29 21.40 0.02
CA VAL A 43 -22.40 20.23 -0.11
C VAL A 43 -23.20 18.97 0.16
N GLU A 44 -23.20 18.08 -0.79
CA GLU A 44 -23.82 16.76 -0.70
C GLU A 44 -22.81 15.76 -0.13
N ILE A 45 -23.20 15.02 0.92
CA ILE A 45 -22.36 13.98 1.54
C ILE A 45 -23.13 12.66 1.53
N SER A 46 -22.50 11.61 1.07
CA SER A 46 -23.07 10.26 1.03
C SER A 46 -22.04 9.21 1.44
N VAL A 47 -22.51 8.05 1.91
CA VAL A 47 -21.68 6.87 2.08
C VAL A 47 -21.57 6.18 0.72
N ALA A 48 -20.37 6.16 0.16
CA ALA A 48 -20.07 5.47 -1.09
C ALA A 48 -19.89 3.97 -0.89
N SER A 49 -19.17 3.58 0.18
CA SER A 49 -19.02 2.18 0.60
C SER A 49 -18.71 2.07 2.08
N PHE A 50 -19.05 0.90 2.65
CA PHE A 50 -18.60 0.48 3.97
C PHE A 50 -18.17 -0.98 3.89
N GLU A 51 -16.86 -1.20 3.98
CA GLU A 51 -16.25 -2.48 3.64
C GLU A 51 -15.38 -3.00 4.78
N LEU A 52 -15.38 -4.32 4.95
CA LEU A 52 -14.49 -5.02 5.85
C LEU A 52 -13.40 -5.69 5.02
N THR A 53 -12.15 -5.31 5.25
CA THR A 53 -11.03 -5.79 4.46
C THR A 53 -9.82 -6.14 5.32
N ARG A 54 -8.93 -6.95 4.77
CA ARG A 54 -7.61 -7.25 5.34
C ARG A 54 -6.48 -6.49 4.67
N LEU A 55 -6.79 -5.74 3.60
CA LEU A 55 -5.81 -4.99 2.84
C LEU A 55 -6.14 -3.50 2.87
N VAL A 56 -5.16 -2.69 3.24
CA VAL A 56 -5.24 -1.23 3.16
C VAL A 56 -4.16 -0.74 2.22
N PHE A 57 -4.57 -0.13 1.11
CA PHE A 57 -3.66 0.50 0.17
C PHE A 57 -3.25 1.89 0.66
N VAL A 58 -1.97 2.22 0.48
CA VAL A 58 -1.37 3.44 0.99
C VAL A 58 -0.85 4.30 -0.15
N ASP A 59 -1.18 5.60 -0.10
CA ASP A 59 -0.96 6.54 -1.20
C ASP A 59 0.53 6.90 -1.40
N SER A 60 1.28 7.12 -0.30
CA SER A 60 2.61 7.71 -0.37
C SER A 60 3.61 6.91 -1.21
N ASP A 61 3.52 5.58 -1.18
CA ASP A 61 4.46 4.68 -1.85
C ASP A 61 3.76 3.61 -2.69
N LYS A 62 2.46 3.74 -2.93
CA LYS A 62 1.62 2.68 -3.51
C LYS A 62 1.83 1.33 -2.82
N ASP A 63 2.04 1.39 -1.54
CA ASP A 63 2.25 0.22 -0.69
C ASP A 63 0.91 -0.38 -0.24
N VAL A 64 0.97 -1.56 0.31
CA VAL A 64 -0.19 -2.27 0.85
C VAL A 64 0.13 -2.81 2.23
N TYR A 65 -0.75 -2.52 3.18
CA TYR A 65 -0.69 -3.12 4.50
C TYR A 65 -1.68 -4.27 4.58
N ARG A 66 -1.14 -5.46 4.84
CA ARG A 66 -1.95 -6.62 5.20
C ARG A 66 -2.12 -6.65 6.71
N MET A 67 -3.36 -6.74 7.18
CA MET A 67 -3.66 -6.93 8.59
C MET A 67 -3.10 -8.28 9.06
N ARG A 68 -2.51 -8.28 10.26
CA ARG A 68 -1.91 -9.47 10.86
C ARG A 68 -2.98 -10.36 11.49
N ASN A 69 -2.70 -11.65 11.62
CA ASN A 69 -3.51 -12.62 12.38
C ASN A 69 -4.99 -12.60 12.02
N ASP A 70 -5.31 -12.49 10.72
CA ASP A 70 -6.69 -12.45 10.25
C ASP A 70 -7.53 -11.26 10.77
N GLU A 71 -6.89 -10.25 11.35
CA GLU A 71 -7.57 -9.01 11.69
C GLU A 71 -8.16 -8.36 10.43
N GLU A 72 -9.33 -7.79 10.61
CA GLU A 72 -10.04 -7.06 9.56
C GLU A 72 -10.25 -5.62 10.02
N VAL A 73 -10.19 -4.70 9.07
CA VAL A 73 -10.46 -3.28 9.29
C VAL A 73 -11.71 -2.88 8.52
N ALA A 74 -12.55 -2.09 9.14
CA ALA A 74 -13.72 -1.51 8.48
C ALA A 74 -13.33 -0.19 7.81
N VAL A 75 -13.60 -0.07 6.52
CA VAL A 75 -13.28 1.07 5.67
C VAL A 75 -14.57 1.77 5.28
N LEU A 76 -14.77 2.98 5.77
CA LEU A 76 -15.86 3.86 5.36
C LEU A 76 -15.34 4.82 4.29
N THR A 77 -15.95 4.81 3.13
CA THR A 77 -15.68 5.77 2.05
C THR A 77 -16.84 6.75 1.96
N LEU A 78 -16.55 8.02 2.17
CA LEU A 78 -17.48 9.11 1.94
C LEU A 78 -17.27 9.70 0.55
N LYS A 79 -18.36 10.04 -0.11
CA LYS A 79 -18.39 10.84 -1.33
C LYS A 79 -18.94 12.23 -0.98
N ILE A 80 -18.16 13.24 -1.31
CA ILE A 80 -18.45 14.64 -1.01
C ILE A 80 -18.53 15.40 -2.35
N ARG A 81 -19.62 16.12 -2.57
CA ARG A 81 -19.84 16.88 -3.80
C ARG A 81 -20.27 18.30 -3.47
N ASN A 82 -19.63 19.28 -4.07
CA ASN A 82 -20.11 20.66 -4.04
C ASN A 82 -21.29 20.81 -5.04
N THR A 83 -22.51 21.02 -4.53
CA THR A 83 -23.74 21.23 -5.33
C THR A 83 -24.06 22.70 -5.54
N SER A 84 -23.33 23.60 -4.87
CA SER A 84 -23.52 25.05 -5.00
C SER A 84 -22.82 25.63 -6.23
N ASP A 85 -23.07 26.88 -6.54
CA ASP A 85 -22.43 27.66 -7.59
C ASP A 85 -21.15 28.40 -7.15
N THR A 86 -20.73 28.20 -5.89
CA THR A 86 -19.54 28.83 -5.28
C THR A 86 -18.60 27.79 -4.73
N ASN A 87 -17.33 28.15 -4.55
CA ASN A 87 -16.37 27.28 -3.90
C ASN A 87 -16.80 26.99 -2.46
N LYS A 88 -16.63 25.74 -2.04
CA LYS A 88 -16.86 25.26 -0.68
C LYS A 88 -15.59 24.63 -0.13
N THR A 89 -15.35 24.78 1.16
CA THR A 89 -14.19 24.14 1.81
C THR A 89 -14.64 22.88 2.54
N TYR A 90 -14.09 21.74 2.15
CA TYR A 90 -14.19 20.50 2.89
C TYR A 90 -13.04 20.42 3.92
N LYS A 91 -13.37 20.14 5.19
CA LYS A 91 -12.42 20.02 6.28
C LYS A 91 -12.30 18.57 6.71
N SER A 92 -11.13 17.98 6.48
CA SER A 92 -10.87 16.64 6.98
C SER A 92 -10.91 16.59 8.51
N LEU A 93 -11.60 15.58 9.05
CA LEU A 93 -11.73 15.39 10.51
C LEU A 93 -10.87 14.24 11.04
N HIS A 94 -9.89 13.76 10.30
CA HIS A 94 -9.02 12.67 10.73
C HIS A 94 -8.21 13.00 11.98
N ALA A 95 -7.83 14.27 12.17
CA ALA A 95 -7.12 14.75 13.36
C ALA A 95 -8.05 15.11 14.53
N ALA A 96 -9.38 15.16 14.32
CA ALA A 96 -10.34 15.54 15.35
C ALA A 96 -10.42 14.49 16.46
N ALA A 97 -10.80 14.92 17.67
CA ALA A 97 -10.94 14.07 18.84
C ALA A 97 -12.40 14.03 19.35
N GLY A 98 -12.73 12.97 20.08
CA GLY A 98 -14.03 12.84 20.72
C GLY A 98 -15.19 12.87 19.73
N THR A 99 -16.25 13.62 20.04
CA THR A 99 -17.47 13.76 19.23
C THR A 99 -17.30 14.63 18.00
N GLU A 100 -16.14 15.23 17.82
CA GLU A 100 -15.83 16.09 16.68
C GLU A 100 -15.28 15.36 15.47
N ARG A 101 -15.16 14.03 15.54
CA ARG A 101 -14.70 13.16 14.44
C ARG A 101 -15.86 12.41 13.81
N VAL A 102 -15.64 11.83 12.63
CA VAL A 102 -16.55 10.85 12.03
C VAL A 102 -16.59 9.61 12.93
N GLN A 103 -17.77 9.09 13.19
CA GLN A 103 -18.02 7.96 14.09
C GLN A 103 -18.90 6.93 13.42
N ILE A 104 -18.73 5.66 13.78
CA ILE A 104 -19.67 4.58 13.46
C ILE A 104 -20.39 4.19 14.75
N CYS A 105 -21.71 4.14 14.71
CA CYS A 105 -22.56 3.81 15.84
C CYS A 105 -23.62 2.78 15.43
N THR A 106 -24.18 2.07 16.42
CA THR A 106 -25.36 1.20 16.18
C THR A 106 -26.66 1.98 16.33
N LEU A 107 -27.68 1.61 15.54
CA LEU A 107 -29.06 2.01 15.81
C LEU A 107 -29.68 1.06 16.88
N PRO A 108 -30.49 1.54 17.85
CA PRO A 108 -30.97 2.92 18.07
C PRO A 108 -30.06 3.76 18.98
N ASP A 109 -28.86 3.27 19.32
CA ASP A 109 -27.98 3.90 20.32
C ASP A 109 -27.21 5.11 19.77
N ALA A 110 -27.48 5.52 18.52
CA ALA A 110 -26.88 6.71 17.90
C ALA A 110 -27.06 8.00 18.74
N THR A 111 -28.04 8.03 19.62
CA THR A 111 -28.29 9.14 20.55
C THR A 111 -27.37 9.12 21.77
N LYS A 112 -26.76 8.01 22.11
CA LYS A 112 -25.92 7.85 23.31
C LYS A 112 -24.45 8.16 23.08
N GLU A 113 -24.08 8.58 21.86
CA GLU A 113 -22.72 9.04 21.53
C GLU A 113 -21.58 8.09 21.96
N ALA A 114 -21.86 6.80 22.09
CA ALA A 114 -20.82 5.82 22.30
C ALA A 114 -20.27 5.39 20.92
N PRO A 115 -19.16 5.95 20.46
CA PRO A 115 -18.55 5.46 19.23
C PRO A 115 -18.10 4.03 19.48
N LEU A 116 -18.64 3.11 18.72
CA LEU A 116 -18.25 1.70 18.84
C LEU A 116 -16.82 1.49 18.35
N TYR A 117 -16.37 2.35 17.44
CA TYR A 117 -15.11 2.18 16.77
C TYR A 117 -14.52 3.52 16.41
N GLY A 118 -13.30 3.77 16.80
CA GLY A 118 -12.72 5.08 16.61
C GLY A 118 -11.20 5.10 16.65
N ARG A 119 -10.56 4.03 16.27
CA ARG A 119 -9.11 4.04 16.17
C ARG A 119 -8.71 4.24 14.73
N LEU A 120 -8.09 5.37 14.46
CA LEU A 120 -7.38 5.59 13.22
C LEU A 120 -6.13 4.70 13.24
N PHE A 121 -5.99 3.81 12.25
CA PHE A 121 -4.78 3.03 12.06
C PHE A 121 -3.57 3.91 11.72
N PHE A 122 -3.84 5.08 11.16
CA PHE A 122 -2.82 6.04 10.75
C PHE A 122 -2.99 7.33 11.55
N ASN A 123 -1.91 7.77 12.19
CA ASN A 123 -1.93 8.99 12.98
C ASN A 123 -1.84 10.22 12.07
N PRO A 124 -2.93 10.97 11.88
CA PRO A 124 -2.95 12.15 11.01
C PRO A 124 -2.04 13.28 11.50
N ALA A 125 -1.70 13.32 12.80
CA ALA A 125 -0.73 14.31 13.33
C ALA A 125 0.68 14.12 12.76
N LYS A 126 0.96 13.00 12.08
CA LYS A 126 2.19 12.75 11.34
C LYS A 126 2.02 12.92 9.82
N ALA A 127 0.81 13.25 9.37
CA ALA A 127 0.48 13.37 7.95
C ALA A 127 1.20 14.52 7.23
N ASP A 128 1.63 15.53 7.97
CA ASP A 128 2.42 16.65 7.43
C ASP A 128 3.87 16.28 7.10
N SER A 129 4.32 15.09 7.48
CA SER A 129 5.61 14.60 7.03
C SER A 129 5.45 13.95 5.66
N ALA A 130 6.28 14.31 4.69
CA ALA A 130 6.34 13.72 3.35
C ALA A 130 6.57 12.19 3.35
N LYS A 131 6.67 11.56 4.53
CA LYS A 131 6.85 10.13 4.77
C LYS A 131 5.68 9.46 5.51
N ALA A 132 4.59 10.20 5.78
CA ALA A 132 3.44 9.61 6.47
C ALA A 132 2.64 8.75 5.48
N SER A 133 2.66 7.46 5.72
CA SER A 133 1.79 6.52 5.01
C SER A 133 0.33 6.79 5.37
N ARG A 134 -0.50 7.06 4.39
CA ARG A 134 -1.95 7.29 4.56
C ARG A 134 -2.74 6.38 3.63
N PRO A 135 -3.95 5.97 3.99
CA PRO A 135 -4.81 5.24 3.07
C PRO A 135 -5.04 6.01 1.78
N VAL A 136 -5.16 5.28 0.67
CA VAL A 136 -5.57 5.87 -0.62
C VAL A 136 -6.91 6.59 -0.45
N ASN A 137 -7.03 7.75 -1.06
CA ASN A 137 -8.19 8.64 -0.96
C ASN A 137 -8.49 9.21 0.44
N GLN A 138 -7.60 9.07 1.42
CA GLN A 138 -7.73 9.82 2.67
C GLN A 138 -7.34 11.28 2.45
N VAL A 139 -8.27 12.18 2.72
CA VAL A 139 -8.04 13.62 2.61
C VAL A 139 -7.23 14.13 3.80
N VAL A 140 -6.23 14.95 3.53
CA VAL A 140 -5.40 15.58 4.57
C VAL A 140 -5.58 17.10 4.52
N GLY A 141 -5.95 17.69 5.65
CA GLY A 141 -6.19 19.10 5.74
C GLY A 141 -7.51 19.56 5.10
N ASP A 142 -7.58 20.84 4.80
CA ASP A 142 -8.74 21.47 4.17
C ASP A 142 -8.57 21.42 2.63
N VAL A 143 -9.67 21.11 1.92
CA VAL A 143 -9.71 21.06 0.45
C VAL A 143 -10.82 21.98 -0.06
N ASP A 144 -10.49 22.88 -0.97
CA ASP A 144 -11.47 23.73 -1.65
C ASP A 144 -12.07 22.99 -2.83
N LEU A 145 -13.39 22.86 -2.83
CA LEU A 145 -14.17 22.21 -3.86
C LEU A 145 -14.79 23.26 -4.79
N ALA A 146 -14.44 23.24 -6.05
CA ALA A 146 -15.11 24.03 -7.07
C ALA A 146 -16.59 23.58 -7.27
N PRO A 147 -17.46 24.42 -7.86
CA PRO A 147 -18.82 24.03 -8.19
C PRO A 147 -18.88 22.74 -9.00
N GLY A 148 -19.64 21.76 -8.51
CA GLY A 148 -19.82 20.45 -9.13
C GLY A 148 -18.68 19.46 -8.86
N GLU A 149 -17.59 19.87 -8.22
CA GLU A 149 -16.47 18.99 -7.90
C GLU A 149 -16.87 17.90 -6.89
N VAL A 150 -16.25 16.72 -7.06
CA VAL A 150 -16.48 15.54 -6.23
C VAL A 150 -15.16 15.03 -5.74
N ILE A 151 -15.07 14.79 -4.43
CA ILE A 151 -13.95 14.08 -3.80
C ILE A 151 -14.46 12.85 -3.04
N THR A 152 -13.53 11.96 -2.72
CA THR A 152 -13.75 10.88 -1.77
C THR A 152 -12.85 11.07 -0.56
N ASP A 153 -13.34 10.68 0.64
CA ASP A 153 -12.53 10.62 1.84
C ASP A 153 -12.73 9.28 2.55
N VAL A 154 -11.65 8.69 3.05
CA VAL A 154 -11.62 7.33 3.59
C VAL A 154 -11.32 7.36 5.07
N TYR A 155 -12.18 6.72 5.87
CA TYR A 155 -12.03 6.57 7.32
C TYR A 155 -11.87 5.09 7.68
N LEU A 156 -10.91 4.79 8.55
CA LEU A 156 -10.63 3.42 9.01
C LEU A 156 -11.12 3.24 10.44
N PHE A 157 -11.78 2.10 10.68
CA PHE A 157 -12.30 1.71 11.98
C PHE A 157 -11.89 0.28 12.30
N GLU A 158 -11.86 -0.05 13.59
CA GLU A 158 -11.78 -1.44 14.03
C GLU A 158 -13.01 -2.22 13.52
N LYS A 159 -12.86 -3.52 13.31
CA LYS A 159 -13.98 -4.38 12.91
C LYS A 159 -15.13 -4.26 13.88
N PRO A 160 -16.34 -3.94 13.41
CA PRO A 160 -17.53 -3.95 14.24
C PRO A 160 -17.78 -5.35 14.86
N SER A 161 -18.06 -5.38 16.16
CA SER A 161 -18.39 -6.63 16.89
C SER A 161 -19.88 -6.89 16.98
N THR A 162 -20.68 -6.31 16.09
CA THR A 162 -22.15 -6.37 16.15
C THR A 162 -22.74 -6.62 14.77
N ASP A 163 -23.85 -7.37 14.74
CA ASP A 163 -24.68 -7.59 13.55
C ASP A 163 -25.81 -6.55 13.44
N LYS A 164 -25.85 -5.56 14.34
CA LYS A 164 -26.84 -4.48 14.28
C LYS A 164 -26.55 -3.54 13.13
N GLU A 165 -27.61 -2.88 12.64
CA GLU A 165 -27.47 -1.81 11.67
C GLU A 165 -26.55 -0.70 12.19
N LEU A 166 -25.62 -0.30 11.33
CA LEU A 166 -24.63 0.72 11.62
C LEU A 166 -24.95 2.01 10.88
N VAL A 167 -24.62 3.13 11.54
CA VAL A 167 -24.73 4.48 10.96
C VAL A 167 -23.42 5.23 11.12
N ALA A 168 -23.12 6.06 10.13
CA ALA A 168 -22.05 7.04 10.20
C ALA A 168 -22.61 8.35 10.77
N ILE A 169 -22.02 8.83 11.86
CA ILE A 169 -22.28 10.16 12.41
C ILE A 169 -21.15 11.07 11.96
N ILE A 170 -21.50 12.07 11.16
CA ILE A 170 -20.57 13.00 10.54
C ILE A 170 -20.84 14.40 11.09
N PRO A 171 -19.89 15.02 11.82
CA PRO A 171 -20.06 16.41 12.24
C PRO A 171 -20.20 17.34 11.03
N ALA A 172 -21.25 18.17 10.99
CA ALA A 172 -21.51 19.06 9.86
C ALA A 172 -20.42 20.15 9.69
N LYS A 173 -19.57 20.35 10.70
CA LYS A 173 -18.37 21.22 10.61
C LYS A 173 -17.38 20.80 9.52
N ILE A 174 -17.46 19.57 9.03
CA ILE A 174 -16.70 19.08 7.87
C ILE A 174 -16.93 19.97 6.62
N VAL A 175 -18.07 20.65 6.56
CA VAL A 175 -18.41 21.63 5.52
C VAL A 175 -18.70 23.03 6.10
N GLY A 176 -18.23 23.30 7.31
CA GLY A 176 -18.39 24.58 7.98
C GLY A 176 -19.78 24.84 8.61
N ALA A 177 -20.65 23.84 8.64
CA ALA A 177 -21.99 23.94 9.22
C ALA A 177 -22.04 23.49 10.68
N SER A 178 -23.16 23.75 11.36
CA SER A 178 -23.45 23.29 12.71
C SER A 178 -24.26 21.98 12.69
N GLY A 179 -24.07 21.15 13.72
CA GLY A 179 -24.84 19.93 13.88
C GLY A 179 -24.11 18.67 13.40
N LYS A 180 -24.90 17.63 13.13
CA LYS A 180 -24.42 16.30 12.75
C LYS A 180 -25.31 15.72 11.64
N LEU A 181 -24.71 15.02 10.72
CA LEU A 181 -25.39 14.18 9.73
C LEU A 181 -25.41 12.75 10.25
N THR A 182 -26.50 12.04 10.01
CA THR A 182 -26.61 10.62 10.34
C THR A 182 -26.95 9.85 9.07
N LEU A 183 -25.97 9.16 8.52
CA LEU A 183 -26.09 8.41 7.28
C LEU A 183 -26.07 6.92 7.59
N SER A 184 -26.97 6.13 7.00
CA SER A 184 -26.87 4.67 7.03
C SER A 184 -25.61 4.24 6.29
N THR A 185 -24.82 3.36 6.90
CA THR A 185 -23.65 2.79 6.24
C THR A 185 -24.02 1.73 5.21
N GLY A 186 -25.28 1.29 5.24
CA GLY A 186 -25.68 0.09 4.51
C GLY A 186 -25.10 -1.19 5.13
N GLU A 187 -25.15 -2.24 4.36
CA GLU A 187 -24.56 -3.52 4.74
C GLU A 187 -23.01 -3.41 4.76
N LEU A 188 -22.39 -3.91 5.82
CA LEU A 188 -20.94 -4.04 5.89
C LEU A 188 -20.49 -5.16 4.95
N LYS A 189 -19.97 -4.78 3.80
CA LYS A 189 -19.54 -5.71 2.76
C LYS A 189 -18.16 -6.27 3.09
N LYS A 190 -18.05 -7.58 3.25
CA LYS A 190 -16.75 -8.22 3.35
C LYS A 190 -16.08 -8.29 1.97
N VAL A 191 -14.86 -7.74 1.91
CA VAL A 191 -13.98 -7.79 0.74
C VAL A 191 -12.79 -8.66 1.08
N ASP A 192 -12.86 -9.92 0.67
CA ASP A 192 -11.74 -10.83 0.85
C ASP A 192 -10.65 -10.51 -0.19
N PRO A 193 -9.36 -10.58 0.19
CA PRO A 193 -8.28 -10.54 -0.77
C PRO A 193 -8.46 -11.61 -1.84
N PRO A 194 -8.02 -11.37 -3.07
CA PRO A 194 -7.95 -12.42 -4.09
C PRO A 194 -7.24 -13.65 -3.55
N ALA A 195 -7.69 -14.84 -3.92
CA ALA A 195 -6.97 -16.06 -3.59
C ALA A 195 -5.57 -16.02 -4.22
N PRO A 196 -4.51 -16.45 -3.51
CA PRO A 196 -3.18 -16.52 -4.08
C PRO A 196 -3.17 -17.41 -5.34
N ALA A 197 -2.51 -16.93 -6.39
CA ALA A 197 -2.34 -17.68 -7.63
C ALA A 197 -1.30 -18.81 -7.45
N SER A 198 -1.33 -19.78 -8.36
CA SER A 198 -0.35 -20.85 -8.41
C SER A 198 0.88 -20.44 -9.25
N ILE A 199 1.96 -21.23 -9.14
CA ILE A 199 3.12 -21.08 -10.01
C ILE A 199 2.70 -21.19 -11.50
N ASN A 200 3.28 -20.34 -12.35
CA ASN A 200 2.97 -20.18 -13.77
C ASN A 200 1.60 -19.54 -14.09
N GLU A 201 0.80 -19.23 -13.11
CA GLU A 201 -0.44 -18.46 -13.29
C GLU A 201 -0.14 -16.95 -13.19
N PRO A 202 -0.49 -16.13 -14.19
CA PRO A 202 -0.26 -14.69 -14.11
C PRO A 202 -1.34 -14.00 -13.26
N VAL A 203 -0.91 -13.14 -12.36
CA VAL A 203 -1.79 -12.17 -11.69
C VAL A 203 -1.65 -10.83 -12.40
N THR A 204 -2.76 -10.21 -12.78
CA THR A 204 -2.75 -8.94 -13.51
C THR A 204 -3.43 -7.84 -12.67
N VAL A 205 -2.72 -6.73 -12.45
CA VAL A 205 -3.22 -5.53 -11.78
C VAL A 205 -2.90 -4.33 -12.67
N ASP A 206 -3.92 -3.53 -13.00
CA ASP A 206 -3.80 -2.34 -13.85
C ASP A 206 -3.02 -2.58 -15.15
N GLY A 207 -3.22 -3.75 -15.76
CA GLY A 207 -2.56 -4.13 -17.01
C GLY A 207 -1.08 -4.53 -16.87
N ILE A 208 -0.58 -4.70 -15.66
CA ILE A 208 0.73 -5.32 -15.42
C ILE A 208 0.52 -6.74 -14.95
N ALA A 209 1.04 -7.69 -15.70
CA ALA A 209 0.97 -9.10 -15.36
C ALA A 209 2.29 -9.55 -14.72
N ILE A 210 2.21 -10.15 -13.53
CA ILE A 210 3.34 -10.80 -12.90
C ILE A 210 3.05 -12.30 -12.82
N LYS A 211 4.07 -13.11 -13.00
CA LYS A 211 3.98 -14.56 -12.94
C LYS A 211 5.20 -15.12 -12.23
N VAL A 212 4.99 -15.94 -11.19
CA VAL A 212 6.07 -16.76 -10.62
C VAL A 212 6.33 -17.92 -11.59
N THR A 213 7.55 -18.03 -12.09
CA THR A 213 7.93 -19.02 -13.11
C THR A 213 8.63 -20.22 -12.51
N LYS A 214 9.33 -20.03 -11.37
CA LYS A 214 10.11 -21.10 -10.73
C LYS A 214 10.34 -20.77 -9.26
N VAL A 215 10.39 -21.80 -8.43
CA VAL A 215 10.91 -21.74 -7.05
C VAL A 215 11.98 -22.82 -6.94
N SER A 216 13.15 -22.49 -6.41
CA SER A 216 14.27 -23.42 -6.31
C SER A 216 15.18 -23.10 -5.15
N THR A 217 16.00 -24.07 -4.72
CA THR A 217 17.18 -23.82 -3.92
C THR A 217 18.38 -23.75 -4.85
N GLU A 218 19.16 -22.68 -4.75
CA GLU A 218 20.30 -22.48 -5.63
C GLU A 218 21.44 -21.68 -4.96
N TYR A 219 22.62 -21.73 -5.57
CA TYR A 219 23.72 -20.81 -5.29
C TYR A 219 23.70 -19.71 -6.33
N PRO A 220 23.19 -18.48 -6.01
CA PRO A 220 23.16 -17.40 -6.98
C PRO A 220 24.54 -17.09 -7.55
N GLU A 221 24.59 -17.00 -8.87
CA GLU A 221 25.75 -16.44 -9.56
C GLU A 221 25.81 -14.94 -9.27
N LEU A 222 27.00 -14.44 -8.99
CA LEU A 222 27.22 -13.04 -8.65
C LEU A 222 27.77 -12.27 -9.83
N ALA A 223 27.33 -11.04 -10.01
CA ALA A 223 27.81 -10.11 -11.04
C ALA A 223 28.22 -8.77 -10.38
N PRO A 224 29.16 -8.02 -10.93
CA PRO A 224 29.47 -6.67 -10.47
C PRO A 224 28.27 -5.76 -10.68
N ARG A 225 27.93 -4.91 -9.69
CA ARG A 225 26.84 -3.93 -9.81
C ARG A 225 27.10 -2.87 -10.87
N THR A 226 28.35 -2.41 -10.92
CA THR A 226 28.83 -1.46 -11.92
C THR A 226 30.27 -1.84 -12.24
N LYS A 227 30.84 -1.33 -13.36
CA LYS A 227 32.28 -1.42 -13.56
C LYS A 227 32.95 -0.84 -12.33
N PRO A 228 33.57 -1.65 -11.46
CA PRO A 228 34.21 -1.13 -10.25
C PRO A 228 35.37 -0.22 -10.68
N ALA A 229 35.47 0.95 -10.03
CA ALA A 229 36.58 1.87 -10.27
C ALA A 229 37.94 1.26 -9.87
N LYS A 230 37.92 0.18 -9.08
CA LYS A 230 39.09 -0.63 -8.72
C LYS A 230 38.73 -2.11 -8.82
N PRO A 231 39.66 -2.98 -9.21
CA PRO A 231 39.43 -4.43 -9.26
C PRO A 231 38.89 -4.94 -7.93
N LEU A 232 37.90 -5.83 -7.98
CA LEU A 232 37.40 -6.51 -6.78
C LEU A 232 38.45 -7.45 -6.27
N LYS A 233 39.10 -7.13 -5.15
CA LYS A 233 40.22 -7.90 -4.57
C LYS A 233 39.77 -9.29 -4.10
N TYR A 234 38.48 -9.46 -3.74
CA TYR A 234 37.90 -10.72 -3.26
C TYR A 234 36.38 -10.75 -3.60
N ALA A 235 36.02 -11.14 -4.78
CA ALA A 235 34.65 -11.49 -5.13
C ALA A 235 34.63 -12.95 -5.61
N TYR A 236 33.60 -13.65 -5.22
CA TYR A 236 33.36 -15.03 -5.68
C TYR A 236 32.30 -15.01 -6.77
N ALA A 237 32.40 -15.95 -7.71
CA ALA A 237 31.40 -16.10 -8.79
C ALA A 237 30.01 -16.54 -8.28
N TYR A 238 29.95 -17.11 -7.07
CA TYR A 238 28.72 -17.60 -6.45
C TYR A 238 28.66 -17.28 -4.97
N THR A 239 27.45 -17.29 -4.40
CA THR A 239 27.28 -17.19 -2.95
C THR A 239 27.87 -18.40 -2.23
N SER A 240 28.35 -18.21 -1.00
CA SER A 240 28.91 -19.31 -0.19
C SER A 240 27.83 -20.25 0.37
N THR A 241 26.60 -19.80 0.45
CA THR A 241 25.44 -20.54 0.97
C THR A 241 24.31 -20.55 -0.04
N PRO A 242 23.54 -21.66 -0.13
CA PRO A 242 22.37 -21.70 -0.98
C PRO A 242 21.27 -20.78 -0.42
N VAL A 243 20.41 -20.33 -1.29
CA VAL A 243 19.22 -19.54 -0.98
C VAL A 243 18.00 -20.15 -1.67
N MET A 244 16.82 -19.86 -1.14
CA MET A 244 15.56 -20.06 -1.87
C MET A 244 15.39 -18.92 -2.85
N ALA A 245 15.24 -19.24 -4.14
CA ALA A 245 15.04 -18.31 -5.22
C ALA A 245 13.59 -18.38 -5.73
N VAL A 246 12.92 -17.25 -5.82
CA VAL A 246 11.61 -17.08 -6.44
C VAL A 246 11.80 -16.28 -7.72
N HIS A 247 11.70 -16.94 -8.86
CA HIS A 247 11.83 -16.33 -10.18
C HIS A 247 10.47 -15.79 -10.64
N VAL A 248 10.46 -14.56 -11.11
CA VAL A 248 9.26 -13.91 -11.61
C VAL A 248 9.46 -13.38 -13.02
N ASN A 249 8.40 -13.37 -13.80
CA ASN A 249 8.32 -12.66 -15.07
C ASN A 249 7.31 -11.52 -14.91
N VAL A 250 7.73 -10.30 -15.22
CA VAL A 250 6.90 -9.08 -15.16
C VAL A 250 6.64 -8.63 -16.59
N LYS A 251 5.38 -8.50 -16.98
CA LYS A 251 4.97 -8.11 -18.34
C LYS A 251 4.06 -6.89 -18.30
N ASN A 252 4.42 -5.88 -19.07
CA ASN A 252 3.54 -4.74 -19.33
C ASN A 252 2.55 -5.11 -20.45
N THR A 253 1.26 -5.23 -20.09
CA THR A 253 0.18 -5.48 -21.06
C THR A 253 -0.62 -4.20 -21.38
N THR A 254 -0.19 -3.05 -20.85
CA THR A 254 -0.78 -1.75 -21.18
C THR A 254 -0.24 -1.24 -22.53
N ASN A 255 -0.82 -0.14 -22.99
CA ASN A 255 -0.36 0.57 -24.20
C ASN A 255 0.61 1.73 -23.89
N ALA A 256 1.07 1.86 -22.65
CA ALA A 256 1.99 2.90 -22.18
C ALA A 256 3.23 2.29 -21.54
N ALA A 257 4.33 3.01 -21.54
CA ALA A 257 5.55 2.61 -20.85
C ALA A 257 5.35 2.64 -19.32
N VAL A 258 5.91 1.64 -18.62
CA VAL A 258 5.85 1.51 -17.17
C VAL A 258 7.24 1.32 -16.60
N ALA A 259 7.54 2.00 -15.50
CA ALA A 259 8.79 1.79 -14.76
C ALA A 259 8.67 0.54 -13.87
N TYR A 260 9.67 -0.33 -13.94
CA TYR A 260 9.86 -1.46 -13.04
C TYR A 260 10.99 -1.15 -12.06
N GLU A 261 10.67 -1.09 -10.76
CA GLU A 261 11.60 -0.82 -9.67
C GLU A 261 11.66 -2.02 -8.71
N PRO A 262 12.61 -2.94 -8.85
CA PRO A 262 12.61 -4.20 -8.11
C PRO A 262 12.80 -4.05 -6.59
N GLY A 263 13.44 -2.98 -6.13
CA GLY A 263 13.60 -2.69 -4.69
C GLY A 263 14.47 -3.70 -3.93
N HIS A 264 15.42 -4.36 -4.61
CA HIS A 264 16.29 -5.37 -3.98
C HIS A 264 17.15 -4.80 -2.85
N ASP A 265 17.45 -3.51 -2.89
CA ASP A 265 18.35 -2.81 -1.96
C ASP A 265 17.62 -2.01 -0.87
N LYS A 266 16.30 -2.00 -0.88
CA LYS A 266 15.51 -1.18 0.05
C LYS A 266 15.21 -1.98 1.32
N ASP A 267 15.43 -1.37 2.48
CA ASP A 267 15.06 -1.95 3.79
C ASP A 267 13.56 -2.25 3.88
N ALA A 268 12.73 -1.39 3.27
CA ALA A 268 11.30 -1.61 3.08
C ALA A 268 11.07 -2.38 1.77
N SER A 269 11.31 -3.68 1.81
CA SER A 269 11.11 -4.53 0.63
C SER A 269 9.64 -4.54 0.18
N PRO A 270 9.38 -4.38 -1.13
CA PRO A 270 8.04 -4.58 -1.69
C PRO A 270 7.61 -6.05 -1.71
N VAL A 271 8.43 -6.94 -1.19
CA VAL A 271 8.28 -8.40 -1.31
C VAL A 271 8.28 -9.03 0.05
N SER A 272 7.34 -9.92 0.30
CA SER A 272 7.29 -10.77 1.50
C SER A 272 7.10 -12.23 1.14
N LEU A 273 7.61 -13.10 2.00
CA LEU A 273 7.44 -14.54 1.94
C LEU A 273 7.06 -15.02 3.34
N VAL A 274 5.91 -15.66 3.45
CA VAL A 274 5.34 -16.09 4.73
C VAL A 274 4.89 -17.53 4.60
N THR A 275 5.17 -18.37 5.59
CA THR A 275 4.61 -19.72 5.62
C THR A 275 3.10 -19.68 5.82
N THR A 276 2.39 -20.71 5.44
CA THR A 276 0.94 -20.81 5.71
C THR A 276 0.60 -20.84 7.20
N THR A 277 1.59 -21.05 8.08
CA THR A 277 1.48 -20.94 9.54
C THR A 277 1.77 -19.54 10.07
N GLY A 278 2.08 -18.56 9.20
CA GLY A 278 2.29 -17.15 9.55
C GLY A 278 3.74 -16.78 9.89
N GLU A 279 4.70 -17.68 9.72
CA GLU A 279 6.11 -17.40 9.96
C GLU A 279 6.72 -16.68 8.75
N SER A 280 7.37 -15.52 8.97
CA SER A 280 8.05 -14.78 7.92
C SER A 280 9.41 -15.38 7.59
N ILE A 281 9.64 -15.66 6.32
CA ILE A 281 10.93 -16.10 5.80
C ILE A 281 11.72 -14.86 5.38
N LYS A 282 12.89 -14.69 5.99
CA LYS A 282 13.74 -13.50 5.76
C LYS A 282 14.28 -13.49 4.34
N ARG A 283 14.36 -12.30 3.75
CA ARG A 283 15.13 -12.12 2.53
C ARG A 283 16.60 -12.47 2.76
N ALA A 284 17.19 -13.16 1.79
CA ALA A 284 18.62 -13.39 1.74
C ALA A 284 19.27 -12.20 1.01
N ASN A 285 20.18 -11.54 1.69
CA ASN A 285 20.96 -10.48 1.06
C ASN A 285 22.14 -11.12 0.31
N VAL A 286 21.96 -11.31 -1.01
CA VAL A 286 23.03 -11.80 -1.90
C VAL A 286 23.79 -10.64 -2.54
N SER A 287 23.35 -9.43 -2.32
CA SER A 287 23.92 -8.21 -2.88
C SER A 287 24.67 -7.41 -1.82
N ASN A 288 25.76 -6.79 -2.20
CA ASN A 288 26.50 -5.82 -1.38
C ASN A 288 26.86 -4.58 -2.23
N SER A 289 27.74 -3.72 -1.75
CA SER A 289 28.14 -2.52 -2.48
C SER A 289 28.87 -2.80 -3.80
N THR A 290 29.37 -4.00 -4.01
CA THR A 290 30.22 -4.35 -5.17
C THR A 290 29.62 -5.41 -6.07
N VAL A 291 28.86 -6.36 -5.54
CA VAL A 291 28.25 -7.46 -6.31
C VAL A 291 26.77 -7.62 -6.02
N THR A 292 26.11 -8.29 -6.92
CA THR A 292 24.70 -8.65 -6.83
C THR A 292 24.44 -10.00 -7.48
N GLY A 293 23.27 -10.58 -7.23
CA GLY A 293 22.82 -11.74 -8.00
C GLY A 293 22.73 -11.38 -9.48
N LYS A 294 23.35 -12.19 -10.35
CA LYS A 294 23.42 -11.93 -11.80
C LYS A 294 22.04 -11.80 -12.45
N ASP A 295 21.09 -12.61 -11.99
CA ASP A 295 19.72 -12.64 -12.52
C ASP A 295 18.78 -11.63 -11.87
N GLN A 296 19.28 -10.82 -10.90
CA GLN A 296 18.52 -9.75 -10.30
C GLN A 296 18.54 -8.49 -11.15
N VAL A 297 17.37 -7.89 -11.33
CA VAL A 297 17.26 -6.56 -11.96
C VAL A 297 17.79 -5.50 -11.00
N GLN A 298 18.87 -4.82 -11.36
CA GLN A 298 19.62 -3.93 -10.48
C GLN A 298 19.11 -2.49 -10.45
N LEU A 299 18.63 -2.03 -11.57
CA LEU A 299 18.23 -0.64 -11.79
C LEU A 299 16.80 -0.60 -12.28
N THR A 300 16.16 0.54 -12.05
CA THR A 300 14.86 0.82 -12.67
C THR A 300 14.94 0.57 -14.17
N LYS A 301 13.99 -0.21 -14.68
CA LYS A 301 13.82 -0.52 -16.10
C LYS A 301 12.52 0.08 -16.61
N THR A 302 12.55 0.65 -17.78
CA THR A 302 11.33 1.00 -18.50
C THR A 302 10.89 -0.21 -19.30
N LEU A 303 9.65 -0.64 -19.09
CA LEU A 303 8.98 -1.66 -19.89
C LEU A 303 8.02 -0.97 -20.85
N GLU A 304 8.33 -1.00 -22.12
CA GLU A 304 7.43 -0.50 -23.16
C GLU A 304 6.19 -1.40 -23.26
N ALA A 305 5.20 -0.97 -24.04
CA ALA A 305 3.99 -1.75 -24.28
C ALA A 305 4.31 -3.14 -24.85
N GLY A 306 3.90 -4.19 -24.12
CA GLY A 306 4.16 -5.57 -24.50
C GLY A 306 5.47 -6.17 -24.01
N ASP A 307 6.40 -5.34 -23.48
CA ASP A 307 7.67 -5.82 -22.95
C ASP A 307 7.49 -6.69 -21.71
N SER A 308 8.50 -7.56 -21.51
CA SER A 308 8.61 -8.34 -20.27
C SER A 308 10.05 -8.41 -19.78
N ILE A 309 10.21 -8.62 -18.49
CA ILE A 309 11.48 -8.79 -17.82
C ILE A 309 11.40 -9.94 -16.82
N ASP A 310 12.47 -10.71 -16.74
CA ASP A 310 12.65 -11.73 -15.70
C ASP A 310 13.45 -11.13 -14.54
N ASP A 311 13.07 -11.47 -13.32
CA ASP A 311 13.75 -11.06 -12.09
C ASP A 311 13.71 -12.19 -11.07
N VAL A 312 14.54 -12.11 -10.03
CA VAL A 312 14.62 -13.12 -8.98
C VAL A 312 14.71 -12.50 -7.60
N PHE A 313 13.94 -13.04 -6.67
CA PHE A 313 13.94 -12.66 -5.26
C PHE A 313 14.51 -13.80 -4.42
N TYR A 314 15.52 -13.47 -3.60
CA TYR A 314 16.23 -14.45 -2.78
C TYR A 314 15.79 -14.38 -1.32
N PHE A 315 15.60 -15.57 -0.72
CA PHE A 315 15.19 -15.75 0.66
C PHE A 315 16.07 -16.78 1.36
N SER A 316 16.06 -16.75 2.69
CA SER A 316 16.68 -17.81 3.49
C SER A 316 16.01 -19.15 3.19
N VAL A 317 16.81 -20.21 3.10
CA VAL A 317 16.28 -21.57 2.86
C VAL A 317 15.49 -22.03 4.09
N PRO A 318 14.22 -22.41 3.94
CA PRO A 318 13.46 -23.05 5.01
C PRO A 318 14.13 -24.35 5.49
N SER A 319 13.91 -24.74 6.75
CA SER A 319 14.44 -25.98 7.31
C SER A 319 13.88 -27.23 6.63
N ASP A 320 12.64 -27.16 6.20
CA ASP A 320 11.85 -28.27 5.67
C ASP A 320 11.08 -27.88 4.39
N ASN A 321 10.43 -28.86 3.77
CA ASN A 321 9.45 -28.59 2.73
C ASN A 321 8.30 -27.80 3.32
N VAL A 322 7.88 -26.74 2.64
CA VAL A 322 6.88 -25.82 3.18
C VAL A 322 6.08 -25.17 2.05
N THR A 323 4.78 -25.00 2.29
CA THR A 323 3.96 -24.12 1.46
C THR A 323 4.08 -22.69 1.97
N VAL A 324 4.36 -21.76 1.08
CA VAL A 324 4.57 -20.35 1.38
C VAL A 324 3.65 -19.46 0.55
N ASP A 325 3.23 -18.36 1.13
CA ASP A 325 2.57 -17.26 0.44
C ASP A 325 3.63 -16.20 0.10
N PHE A 326 3.87 -16.02 -1.19
CA PHE A 326 4.75 -15.00 -1.75
C PHE A 326 3.90 -13.81 -2.18
N SER A 327 4.19 -12.64 -1.65
CA SER A 327 3.47 -11.41 -1.95
C SER A 327 4.40 -10.35 -2.48
N LEU A 328 3.97 -9.67 -3.54
CA LEU A 328 4.71 -8.61 -4.22
C LEU A 328 3.81 -7.38 -4.34
N ALA A 329 4.20 -6.28 -3.71
CA ALA A 329 3.45 -5.03 -3.76
C ALA A 329 3.54 -4.37 -5.14
N GLY A 330 2.43 -3.86 -5.64
CA GLY A 330 2.32 -3.22 -6.96
C GLY A 330 3.18 -1.98 -7.13
N LYS A 331 3.70 -1.41 -6.04
CA LYS A 331 4.63 -0.26 -6.07
C LYS A 331 5.87 -0.49 -6.93
N ILE A 332 6.29 -1.74 -7.13
CA ILE A 332 7.42 -2.07 -8.02
C ILE A 332 7.18 -1.71 -9.48
N VAL A 333 5.91 -1.60 -9.87
CA VAL A 333 5.46 -1.20 -11.22
C VAL A 333 4.53 0.02 -11.16
N ASN A 334 4.59 0.76 -10.05
CA ASN A 334 3.85 2.00 -9.83
C ASN A 334 2.32 1.85 -9.92
N VAL A 335 1.76 0.71 -9.51
CA VAL A 335 0.31 0.46 -9.44
C VAL A 335 -0.14 0.21 -7.99
N PHE A 336 -1.43 0.47 -7.72
CA PHE A 336 -2.06 0.09 -6.45
C PHE A 336 -2.54 -1.36 -6.56
N GLY A 337 -1.82 -2.28 -5.94
CA GLY A 337 -2.20 -3.68 -5.99
C GLY A 337 -1.25 -4.59 -5.25
N LEU A 338 -1.65 -5.84 -5.20
CA LEU A 338 -0.90 -6.92 -4.57
C LEU A 338 -0.93 -8.14 -5.49
N TYR A 339 0.23 -8.68 -5.76
CA TYR A 339 0.41 -9.93 -6.50
C TYR A 339 0.71 -11.01 -5.47
N GLU A 340 -0.16 -12.00 -5.35
CA GLU A 340 -0.06 -13.04 -4.33
C GLU A 340 -0.01 -14.42 -4.98
N TYR A 341 0.89 -15.24 -4.47
CA TYR A 341 1.13 -16.60 -4.96
C TYR A 341 1.26 -17.57 -3.79
N ARG A 342 0.64 -18.72 -3.92
CA ARG A 342 0.86 -19.85 -3.02
C ARG A 342 1.80 -20.83 -3.69
N LEU A 343 2.95 -21.04 -3.07
CA LEU A 343 4.06 -21.79 -3.65
C LEU A 343 4.40 -22.97 -2.75
N ASP A 344 4.44 -24.15 -3.32
CA ASP A 344 4.98 -25.32 -2.65
C ASP A 344 6.49 -25.35 -2.87
N TYR A 345 7.22 -25.22 -1.80
CA TYR A 345 8.68 -25.27 -1.80
C TYR A 345 9.15 -26.65 -1.34
N GLU A 346 9.88 -27.32 -2.23
CA GLU A 346 10.60 -28.55 -1.92
C GLU A 346 12.06 -28.22 -1.67
N LYS A 347 12.53 -28.52 -0.46
CA LYS A 347 13.93 -28.33 -0.11
C LYS A 347 14.80 -29.30 -0.88
N THR A 348 15.67 -28.75 -1.71
CA THR A 348 16.68 -29.50 -2.43
C THR A 348 18.07 -29.11 -1.96
N THR A 349 19.04 -30.00 -2.11
CA THR A 349 20.45 -29.70 -1.88
C THR A 349 21.12 -29.53 -3.24
N PRO A 350 21.28 -28.29 -3.72
CA PRO A 350 21.94 -28.06 -5.00
C PRO A 350 23.41 -28.46 -4.92
N ALA A 351 23.96 -28.90 -6.04
CA ALA A 351 25.42 -29.11 -6.10
C ALA A 351 26.14 -27.79 -5.81
N ARG A 352 27.08 -27.84 -4.90
CA ARG A 352 27.88 -26.67 -4.58
C ARG A 352 28.79 -26.34 -5.76
N PRO A 353 28.71 -25.13 -6.31
CA PRO A 353 29.61 -24.73 -7.39
C PRO A 353 31.02 -24.52 -6.82
N ASP A 354 32.02 -24.64 -7.68
CA ASP A 354 33.38 -24.29 -7.33
C ASP A 354 33.44 -22.79 -7.02
N LEU A 355 33.87 -22.43 -5.81
CA LEU A 355 33.99 -21.04 -5.37
C LEU A 355 35.31 -20.48 -5.91
N GLU A 356 35.34 -20.21 -7.20
CA GLU A 356 36.49 -19.50 -7.77
C GLU A 356 36.35 -17.97 -7.54
N PRO A 357 37.48 -17.29 -7.31
CA PRO A 357 37.49 -15.83 -7.28
C PRO A 357 36.96 -15.26 -8.61
N TYR A 358 36.15 -14.23 -8.51
CA TYR A 358 35.65 -13.51 -9.69
C TYR A 358 36.84 -12.93 -10.48
N LYS A 359 37.11 -13.47 -11.66
CA LYS A 359 38.10 -12.94 -12.58
C LYS A 359 37.42 -11.84 -13.41
N ASN A 360 37.81 -10.59 -13.21
CA ASN A 360 37.37 -9.51 -14.10
C ASN A 360 37.84 -9.83 -15.53
N ALA A 361 36.94 -10.19 -16.40
CA ALA A 361 37.20 -10.29 -17.83
C ALA A 361 37.53 -8.88 -18.35
N GLY A 362 38.80 -8.55 -18.43
CA GLY A 362 39.26 -7.27 -18.96
C GLY A 362 40.52 -6.65 -18.34
N ASN A 363 41.13 -7.29 -17.33
CA ASN A 363 42.37 -6.77 -16.69
C ASN A 363 43.61 -7.59 -17.02
N ASP A 364 43.58 -8.46 -18.02
CA ASP A 364 44.79 -9.25 -18.40
C ASP A 364 45.82 -8.44 -19.21
N GLU A 365 45.58 -7.12 -19.49
CA GLU A 365 46.49 -6.30 -20.26
C GLU A 365 47.30 -5.24 -19.44
N ALA A 366 47.18 -5.22 -18.12
CA ALA A 366 47.88 -4.18 -17.31
C ALA A 366 48.89 -4.69 -16.29
N ASN A 367 49.43 -5.92 -16.42
CA ASN A 367 50.55 -6.39 -15.63
C ASN A 367 51.72 -6.85 -16.52
N GLY A 368 52.11 -5.96 -17.46
CA GLY A 368 53.40 -6.01 -18.09
C GLY A 368 54.23 -4.86 -17.52
N ASP A 369 55.32 -5.19 -16.91
CA ASP A 369 56.49 -4.38 -16.63
C ASP A 369 56.31 -3.13 -15.73
N GLU A 370 56.62 -3.29 -14.46
CA GLU A 370 57.53 -2.41 -13.73
C GLU A 370 58.24 -3.21 -12.67
N ALA A 371 59.34 -3.83 -13.14
CA ALA A 371 60.44 -4.26 -12.31
C ALA A 371 61.38 -3.08 -12.12
N ASP A 372 61.91 -3.00 -10.90
CA ASP A 372 63.14 -2.35 -10.50
C ASP A 372 63.37 -0.85 -10.83
N ASP A 373 63.30 -0.07 -9.78
CA ASP A 373 64.43 0.80 -9.47
C ASP A 373 64.51 1.07 -7.95
N ALA A 374 65.39 0.30 -7.32
CA ALA A 374 65.94 0.60 -6.02
C ALA A 374 67.13 1.50 -6.22
N GLU A 375 67.13 2.70 -5.68
CA GLU A 375 68.35 3.39 -5.22
C GLU A 375 68.03 4.53 -4.25
N LYS A 376 68.43 4.33 -2.99
CA LYS A 376 69.48 5.02 -2.22
C LYS A 376 69.41 6.55 -2.21
N GLY A 377 69.49 7.06 -1.01
CA GLY A 377 69.99 8.39 -0.64
C GLY A 377 69.31 8.87 0.63
N ASP A 378 69.83 8.57 1.74
CA ASP A 378 70.77 9.28 2.59
C ASP A 378 70.29 10.68 3.08
N ASP A 379 70.27 10.67 4.42
CA ASP A 379 70.70 11.71 5.37
C ASP A 379 70.12 13.13 5.37
N ALA A 380 69.81 13.47 6.53
CA ALA A 380 70.17 14.66 7.32
C ALA A 380 68.99 15.51 7.83
N ASP A 381 68.69 15.35 9.10
CA ASP A 381 69.04 16.29 10.18
C ASP A 381 68.51 17.73 10.17
N LYS A 382 68.03 18.07 11.38
CA LYS A 382 67.74 19.40 12.00
C LYS A 382 66.28 19.84 12.02
N ALA A 383 65.62 19.84 13.16
CA ALA A 383 65.84 20.67 14.37
C ALA A 383 65.17 22.05 14.26
N GLU A 384 64.35 22.38 15.26
CA GLU A 384 63.93 23.69 15.78
C GLU A 384 62.93 24.51 14.89
N GLU A 385 61.76 24.79 15.34
CA GLU A 385 61.24 25.56 16.50
C GLU A 385 59.76 25.26 16.78
#